data_7dcdc1cc718b9eb3be5d3e02743dfb06
#
_entry.id   7dcdc1cc718b9eb3be5d3e02743dfb06
#
_cell.length_a   1.000
_cell.length_b   1.000
_cell.length_c   1.000
_cell.angle_alpha   90.00
_cell.angle_beta   90.00
_cell.angle_gamma   90.00
#
_symmetry.space_group_name_H-M   'P 1'
#
loop_
_entity.id
_entity.type
_entity.pdbx_description
1 polymer ?
#
loop_
_entity_poly.entity_id
_entity_poly.type
_entity_poly.pdbx_seq_one_letter_code
_entity_poly.pdbx_strand_id
1 'polypeptide(L)'
;MKKAAVYTRTGDKGTTGLYTGERVPKQSLRVEAYGTVDEISSALGLARAQVTREDVRETIFNVQKLLMSVMADIASLNLPEPYIKEEHVKLFEDTIDKFDSLLQPLGHFIIP
;
A
#
# COMPACT_ATOMS: atom_id res chain seq x y z
N MET A 1 -16.27 10.17 24.87
CA MET A 1 -16.34 9.01 23.95
C MET A 1 -15.29 7.98 24.35
N LYS A 2 -15.70 6.73 24.47
CA LYS A 2 -14.78 5.65 24.86
C LYS A 2 -13.86 5.30 23.68
N LYS A 3 -12.55 5.28 23.94
CA LYS A 3 -11.56 4.90 22.93
C LYS A 3 -11.68 3.41 22.61
N ALA A 4 -11.66 3.06 21.30
CA ALA A 4 -11.65 1.68 20.87
C ALA A 4 -10.35 0.98 21.30
N ALA A 5 -10.42 -0.30 21.63
CA ALA A 5 -9.24 -1.10 21.93
C ALA A 5 -8.41 -1.32 20.66
N VAL A 6 -7.10 -1.33 20.84
CA VAL A 6 -6.18 -1.59 19.73
C VAL A 6 -6.18 -3.07 19.35
N TYR A 7 -6.50 -3.95 20.27
CA TYR A 7 -6.57 -5.39 20.06
C TYR A 7 -7.93 -5.93 20.50
N THR A 8 -8.35 -7.04 19.92
CA THR A 8 -9.67 -7.63 20.19
C THR A 8 -9.60 -9.11 20.60
N ARG A 9 -8.49 -9.78 20.33
CA ARG A 9 -8.28 -11.23 20.54
C ARG A 9 -9.20 -12.12 19.68
N THR A 10 -9.98 -11.55 18.76
CA THR A 10 -10.89 -12.32 17.91
C THR A 10 -10.16 -13.19 16.89
N GLY A 11 -8.86 -12.95 16.66
CA GLY A 11 -8.02 -13.73 15.78
C GLY A 11 -7.17 -14.80 16.45
N ASP A 12 -7.34 -15.04 17.77
CA ASP A 12 -6.49 -15.98 18.52
C ASP A 12 -6.66 -17.44 18.10
N LYS A 13 -7.71 -17.77 17.34
CA LYS A 13 -7.97 -19.13 16.85
C LYS A 13 -7.55 -19.33 15.39
N GLY A 14 -6.76 -18.44 14.83
CA GLY A 14 -6.19 -18.59 13.48
C GLY A 14 -7.01 -18.02 12.33
N THR A 15 -8.07 -17.27 12.61
CA THR A 15 -8.84 -16.55 11.58
C THR A 15 -8.74 -15.06 11.78
N THR A 16 -8.98 -14.30 10.71
CA THR A 16 -9.02 -12.84 10.74
C THR A 16 -10.20 -12.32 9.93
N GLY A 17 -10.67 -11.11 10.25
CA GLY A 17 -11.71 -10.45 9.47
C GLY A 17 -11.13 -9.67 8.31
N LEU A 18 -11.76 -9.78 7.14
CA LEU A 18 -11.47 -8.93 6.00
C LEU A 18 -12.10 -7.54 6.19
N TYR A 19 -11.71 -6.59 5.33
CA TYR A 19 -12.25 -5.24 5.34
C TYR A 19 -13.77 -5.22 5.17
N THR A 20 -14.31 -6.14 4.36
CA THR A 20 -15.76 -6.29 4.15
C THR A 20 -16.43 -7.19 5.18
N GLY A 21 -15.71 -7.68 6.19
CA GLY A 21 -16.26 -8.35 7.37
C GLY A 21 -16.19 -9.88 7.36
N GLU A 22 -15.92 -10.51 6.21
CA GLU A 22 -15.82 -11.97 6.13
C GLU A 22 -14.64 -12.48 6.96
N ARG A 23 -14.82 -13.64 7.61
CA ARG A 23 -13.73 -14.29 8.36
C ARG A 23 -13.00 -15.27 7.44
N VAL A 24 -11.67 -15.20 7.44
CA VAL A 24 -10.82 -16.09 6.64
C VAL A 24 -9.66 -16.59 7.50
N PRO A 25 -9.04 -17.74 7.14
CA PRO A 25 -7.82 -18.18 7.81
C PRO A 25 -6.70 -17.15 7.64
N LYS A 26 -5.90 -16.95 8.68
CA LYS A 26 -4.77 -16.01 8.64
C LYS A 26 -3.73 -16.37 7.59
N GLN A 27 -3.62 -17.65 7.20
CA GLN A 27 -2.70 -18.11 6.17
C GLN A 27 -3.25 -18.05 4.75
N SER A 28 -4.44 -17.48 4.54
CA SER A 28 -4.98 -17.36 3.19
C SER A 28 -4.10 -16.47 2.30
N LEU A 29 -4.09 -16.74 0.99
CA LEU A 29 -3.31 -15.95 0.03
C LEU A 29 -3.71 -14.47 0.04
N ARG A 30 -4.98 -14.19 0.29
CA ARG A 30 -5.48 -12.82 0.37
C ARG A 30 -4.87 -12.06 1.55
N VAL A 31 -4.79 -12.69 2.71
CA VAL A 31 -4.16 -12.11 3.90
C VAL A 31 -2.65 -11.91 3.67
N GLU A 32 -2.00 -12.89 3.08
CA GLU A 32 -0.58 -12.80 2.71
C GLU A 32 -0.34 -11.65 1.73
N ALA A 33 -1.20 -11.49 0.73
CA ALA A 33 -1.07 -10.43 -0.27
C ALA A 33 -1.15 -9.04 0.35
N TYR A 34 -2.17 -8.74 1.13
CA TYR A 34 -2.25 -7.40 1.71
C TYR A 34 -1.20 -7.19 2.82
N GLY A 35 -0.76 -8.25 3.49
CA GLY A 35 0.36 -8.17 4.44
C GLY A 35 1.67 -7.79 3.74
N THR A 36 1.91 -8.33 2.54
CA THR A 36 3.06 -7.96 1.72
C THR A 36 2.99 -6.48 1.29
N VAL A 37 1.82 -6.02 0.88
CA VAL A 37 1.63 -4.60 0.53
C VAL A 37 1.89 -3.70 1.73
N ASP A 38 1.49 -4.13 2.93
CA ASP A 38 1.74 -3.38 4.16
C ASP A 38 3.25 -3.28 4.45
N GLU A 39 4.01 -4.34 4.20
CA GLU A 39 5.48 -4.31 4.30
C GLU A 39 6.10 -3.31 3.33
N ILE A 40 5.61 -3.25 2.10
CA ILE A 40 6.04 -2.26 1.10
C ILE A 40 5.79 -0.85 1.63
N SER A 41 4.61 -0.60 2.18
CA SER A 41 4.26 0.71 2.73
C SER A 41 5.17 1.09 3.90
N SER A 42 5.53 0.13 4.76
CA SER A 42 6.45 0.34 5.86
C SER A 42 7.86 0.69 5.37
N ALA A 43 8.35 -0.01 4.36
CA ALA A 43 9.65 0.29 3.74
C ALA A 43 9.66 1.71 3.13
N LEU A 44 8.58 2.09 2.47
CA LEU A 44 8.41 3.44 1.93
C LEU A 44 8.37 4.49 3.06
N GLY A 45 7.77 4.17 4.20
CA GLY A 45 7.76 5.05 5.36
C GLY A 45 9.17 5.33 5.89
N LEU A 46 10.02 4.30 5.92
CA LEU A 46 11.42 4.46 6.29
C LEU A 46 12.15 5.36 5.29
N ALA A 47 11.97 5.13 4.00
CA ALA A 47 12.54 5.96 2.95
C ALA A 47 12.07 7.42 3.08
N ARG A 48 10.78 7.62 3.31
CA ARG A 48 10.19 8.96 3.47
C ARG A 48 10.83 9.73 4.63
N ALA A 49 11.15 9.03 5.71
CA ALA A 49 11.78 9.64 6.88
C ALA A 49 13.22 10.10 6.60
N GLN A 50 13.87 9.52 5.60
CA GLN A 50 15.30 9.75 5.31
C GLN A 50 15.52 10.70 4.12
N VAL A 51 14.57 10.84 3.20
CA VAL A 51 14.76 11.73 2.05
C VAL A 51 14.67 13.19 2.47
N THR A 52 15.48 14.02 1.83
CA THR A 52 15.54 15.45 2.11
C THR A 52 14.78 16.29 1.09
N ARG A 53 14.60 15.75 -0.12
CA ARG A 53 13.92 16.45 -1.20
C ARG A 53 12.40 16.36 -1.00
N GLU A 54 11.75 17.51 -0.91
CA GLU A 54 10.33 17.61 -0.55
C GLU A 54 9.40 16.95 -1.58
N ASP A 55 9.70 17.11 -2.87
CA ASP A 55 8.87 16.50 -3.93
C ASP A 55 8.94 14.96 -3.89
N VAL A 56 10.07 14.38 -3.54
CA VAL A 56 10.23 12.94 -3.35
C VAL A 56 9.46 12.47 -2.12
N ARG A 57 9.56 13.21 -1.02
CA ARG A 57 8.84 12.89 0.22
C ARG A 57 7.34 12.90 0.00
N GLU A 58 6.82 13.92 -0.66
CA GLU A 58 5.40 14.04 -0.98
C GLU A 58 4.94 12.91 -1.90
N THR A 59 5.73 12.56 -2.90
CA THR A 59 5.42 11.45 -3.81
C THR A 59 5.32 10.14 -3.05
N ILE A 60 6.28 9.83 -2.17
CA ILE A 60 6.25 8.63 -1.35
C ILE A 60 4.98 8.59 -0.50
N PHE A 61 4.62 9.71 0.13
CA PHE A 61 3.41 9.78 0.93
C PHE A 61 2.15 9.52 0.10
N ASN A 62 2.07 10.07 -1.11
CA ASN A 62 0.95 9.84 -2.02
C ASN A 62 0.87 8.36 -2.45
N VAL A 63 2.02 7.73 -2.69
CA VAL A 63 2.07 6.28 -2.98
C VAL A 63 1.56 5.48 -1.79
N GLN A 64 1.98 5.81 -0.57
CA GLN A 64 1.50 5.12 0.64
C GLN A 64 -0.02 5.24 0.80
N LYS A 65 -0.60 6.41 0.51
CA LYS A 65 -2.05 6.58 0.54
C LYS A 65 -2.75 5.68 -0.46
N LEU A 66 -2.20 5.54 -1.67
CA LEU A 66 -2.77 4.63 -2.68
C LEU A 66 -2.60 3.16 -2.28
N LEU A 67 -1.51 2.80 -1.62
CA LEU A 67 -1.32 1.44 -1.10
C LEU A 67 -2.37 1.08 -0.04
N MET A 68 -2.86 2.04 0.74
CA MET A 68 -3.98 1.81 1.64
C MET A 68 -5.23 1.36 0.87
N SER A 69 -5.51 2.00 -0.26
CA SER A 69 -6.63 1.61 -1.13
C SER A 69 -6.40 0.25 -1.77
N VAL A 70 -5.17 -0.06 -2.18
CA VAL A 70 -4.81 -1.40 -2.70
C VAL A 70 -5.07 -2.46 -1.63
N MET A 71 -4.63 -2.23 -0.41
CA MET A 71 -4.86 -3.17 0.70
C MET A 71 -6.35 -3.36 0.96
N ALA A 72 -7.13 -2.28 0.94
CA ALA A 72 -8.58 -2.37 1.10
C ALA A 72 -9.24 -3.21 0.00
N ASP A 73 -8.80 -3.04 -1.25
CA ASP A 73 -9.30 -3.83 -2.37
C ASP A 73 -8.94 -5.32 -2.20
N ILE A 74 -7.70 -5.63 -1.85
CA ILE A 74 -7.27 -7.01 -1.63
C ILE A 74 -8.00 -7.63 -0.43
N ALA A 75 -8.24 -6.84 0.61
CA ALA A 75 -8.90 -7.28 1.84
C ALA A 75 -10.42 -7.30 1.75
N SER A 76 -10.99 -7.22 0.56
CA SER A 76 -12.44 -7.14 0.35
C SER A 76 -12.91 -8.20 -0.63
N LEU A 77 -14.03 -8.86 -0.32
CA LEU A 77 -14.65 -9.85 -1.20
C LEU A 77 -15.86 -9.30 -1.95
N ASN A 78 -16.57 -8.34 -1.37
CA ASN A 78 -17.87 -7.88 -1.87
C ASN A 78 -17.91 -6.36 -2.03
N LEU A 79 -16.92 -5.77 -2.69
CA LEU A 79 -16.99 -4.37 -3.08
C LEU A 79 -17.73 -4.24 -4.40
N PRO A 80 -18.71 -3.30 -4.51
CA PRO A 80 -19.38 -3.02 -5.80
C PRO A 80 -18.39 -2.47 -6.84
N GLU A 81 -17.40 -1.68 -6.42
CA GLU A 81 -16.34 -1.17 -7.27
C GLU A 81 -15.04 -1.14 -6.47
N PRO A 82 -13.88 -1.45 -7.09
CA PRO A 82 -12.60 -1.29 -6.42
C PRO A 82 -12.28 0.18 -6.19
N TYR A 83 -11.51 0.46 -5.15
CA TYR A 83 -10.99 1.81 -4.88
C TYR A 83 -9.93 2.22 -5.90
N ILE A 84 -9.11 1.26 -6.36
CA ILE A 84 -8.08 1.52 -7.36
C ILE A 84 -8.69 1.44 -8.76
N LYS A 85 -8.44 2.48 -9.56
CA LYS A 85 -8.97 2.64 -10.91
C LYS A 85 -7.85 2.97 -11.89
N GLU A 86 -8.14 2.92 -13.18
CA GLU A 86 -7.15 3.23 -14.23
C GLU A 86 -6.55 4.63 -14.10
N GLU A 87 -7.32 5.59 -13.61
CA GLU A 87 -6.82 6.94 -13.38
C GLU A 87 -5.65 6.98 -12.38
N HIS A 88 -5.60 6.04 -11.43
CA HIS A 88 -4.49 5.92 -10.48
C HIS A 88 -3.23 5.38 -11.16
N VAL A 89 -3.38 4.44 -12.10
CA VAL A 89 -2.25 3.94 -12.91
C VAL A 89 -1.69 5.08 -13.76
N LYS A 90 -2.56 5.86 -14.40
CA LYS A 90 -2.16 7.02 -15.19
C LYS A 90 -1.41 8.05 -14.35
N LEU A 91 -1.86 8.28 -13.13
CA LEU A 91 -1.19 9.19 -12.20
C LEU A 91 0.24 8.73 -11.89
N PHE A 92 0.44 7.42 -11.69
CA PHE A 92 1.77 6.88 -11.46
C PHE A 92 2.66 6.99 -12.70
N GLU A 93 2.12 6.69 -13.87
CA GLU A 93 2.86 6.84 -15.12
C GLU A 93 3.32 8.30 -15.32
N ASP A 94 2.44 9.26 -15.10
CA ASP A 94 2.75 10.67 -15.19
C ASP A 94 3.83 11.10 -14.16
N THR A 95 3.75 10.55 -12.96
CA THR A 95 4.74 10.82 -11.91
C THR A 95 6.12 10.24 -12.27
N ILE A 96 6.15 9.04 -12.82
CA ILE A 96 7.38 8.40 -13.31
C ILE A 96 8.00 9.26 -14.41
N ASP A 97 7.19 9.68 -15.38
CA ASP A 97 7.66 10.52 -16.51
C ASP A 97 8.23 11.85 -16.01
N LYS A 98 7.59 12.45 -15.01
CA LYS A 98 8.06 13.68 -14.41
C LYS A 98 9.46 13.53 -13.80
N PHE A 99 9.67 12.48 -13.00
CA PHE A 99 10.97 12.25 -12.38
C PHE A 99 12.01 11.81 -13.40
N ASP A 100 11.62 10.96 -14.36
CA ASP A 100 12.51 10.52 -15.42
C ASP A 100 13.06 11.69 -16.22
N SER A 101 12.25 12.71 -16.48
CA SER A 101 12.68 13.91 -17.20
C SER A 101 13.77 14.71 -16.47
N LEU A 102 13.93 14.51 -15.17
CA LEU A 102 14.94 15.19 -14.34
C LEU A 102 16.23 14.39 -14.23
N LEU A 103 16.24 13.15 -14.71
CA LEU A 103 17.37 12.24 -14.58
C LEU A 103 18.08 12.06 -15.90
N GLN A 104 19.38 11.72 -15.83
CA GLN A 104 20.12 11.32 -17.03
C GLN A 104 19.79 9.87 -17.38
N PRO A 105 19.80 9.51 -18.69
CA PRO A 105 19.55 8.13 -19.09
C PRO A 105 20.55 7.17 -18.45
N LEU A 106 20.04 6.03 -17.95
CA LEU A 106 20.89 4.95 -17.43
C LEU A 106 21.30 4.05 -18.58
N GLY A 107 22.61 3.80 -18.71
CA GLY A 107 23.17 2.92 -19.74
C GLY A 107 23.27 1.45 -19.31
N HIS A 108 22.95 1.12 -18.06
CA HIS A 108 23.12 -0.21 -17.51
C HIS A 108 22.26 -0.37 -16.24
N PHE A 109 22.13 -1.61 -15.77
CA PHE A 109 21.44 -1.90 -14.52
C PHE A 109 22.23 -1.39 -13.32
N ILE A 110 21.48 -0.86 -12.35
CA ILE A 110 22.02 -0.47 -11.06
C ILE A 110 21.52 -1.45 -10.01
N ILE A 111 22.42 -1.98 -9.22
CA ILE A 111 22.07 -2.85 -8.08
C ILE A 111 21.58 -1.95 -6.95
N PRO A 112 20.38 -2.17 -6.44
CA PRO A 112 19.86 -1.36 -5.35
C PRO A 112 20.62 -1.56 -4.02
#